data_d0c8722d11289694be37ed1bbec78ca6
#
_entry.id   d0c8722d11289694be37ed1bbec78ca6
#
_cell.length_a   1.000
_cell.length_b   1.000
_cell.length_c   1.000
_cell.angle_alpha   90.00
_cell.angle_beta   90.00
_cell.angle_gamma   90.00
#
_symmetry.space_group_name_H-M   'P 1'
#
loop_
_entity.id
_entity.type
_entity.pdbx_description
1 polymer ?
#
loop_
_entity_poly.entity_id
_entity_poly.type
_entity_poly.pdbx_seq_one_letter_code
_entity_poly.pdbx_strand_id
1 'polypeptide(L)'
;VAEFWEQIMSNDFRLDDYLARIGFSGSPGPDLATLTAIHAAHVDAIPFEGLDPLLRRPVNLDLASVQEKLIDNRRGGYCFEQNALAKAAFEAIGFKVAGLGGRVRWMSPPDSPLGPRQHMLLMVDLPEGCYLADVGFGACLMDSPLRFETDVEQRTAMGTYRLSEANGLFSLSAKQPAGWRTMYAFNLEPQLHSDYELGNWFTSTSPLAPFTHMLIMERVSVDRRYKLTNCRLAIEARDGELVVERTAASADELRQILDEIFNVAPPAPVEEIFARIGG
;
A
#
# COMPACT_ATOMS: atom_id res chain seq x y z
N VAL A 1 7.19 25.10 22.52
CA VAL A 1 8.02 24.21 21.67
C VAL A 1 7.95 22.77 22.18
N ALA A 2 8.06 22.50 23.51
CA ALA A 2 7.91 21.15 24.06
C ALA A 2 6.48 20.60 23.85
N GLU A 3 5.43 21.36 24.16
CA GLU A 3 4.04 21.00 23.91
C GLU A 3 3.72 20.72 22.43
N PHE A 4 4.36 21.46 21.52
CA PHE A 4 4.24 21.23 20.08
C PHE A 4 4.87 19.87 19.66
N TRP A 5 6.01 19.52 20.25
CA TRP A 5 6.63 18.21 20.02
C TRP A 5 5.90 17.06 20.73
N GLU A 6 5.33 17.30 21.92
CA GLU A 6 4.47 16.31 22.61
C GLU A 6 3.20 16.03 21.82
N GLN A 7 2.60 17.02 21.19
CA GLN A 7 1.40 16.87 20.37
C GLN A 7 1.69 16.13 19.04
N ILE A 8 2.91 16.30 18.48
CA ILE A 8 3.39 15.51 17.34
C ILE A 8 3.77 14.07 17.75
N MET A 9 4.15 13.87 19.03
CA MET A 9 4.59 12.59 19.59
C MET A 9 3.49 11.85 20.37
N SER A 10 2.28 12.38 20.46
CA SER A 10 1.16 11.63 21.07
C SER A 10 0.79 10.46 20.14
N ASN A 11 1.38 9.33 20.44
CA ASN A 11 1.17 8.07 19.69
C ASN A 11 -0.17 7.46 20.13
N ASP A 12 -1.26 8.20 19.92
CA ASP A 12 -2.61 7.80 20.30
C ASP A 12 -3.20 6.90 19.22
N PHE A 13 -2.47 5.78 18.94
CA PHE A 13 -2.93 4.80 18.00
C PHE A 13 -4.05 3.94 18.59
N ARG A 14 -5.19 3.92 17.93
CA ARG A 14 -6.40 3.19 18.34
C ARG A 14 -6.36 1.77 17.81
N LEU A 15 -5.57 0.90 18.48
CA LEU A 15 -5.35 -0.47 18.04
C LEU A 15 -6.65 -1.27 17.89
N ASP A 16 -7.57 -1.18 18.86
CA ASP A 16 -8.83 -1.92 18.83
C ASP A 16 -9.71 -1.50 17.65
N ASP A 17 -9.77 -0.21 17.33
CA ASP A 17 -10.50 0.31 16.18
C ASP A 17 -9.89 -0.17 14.86
N TYR A 18 -8.56 -0.18 14.77
CA TYR A 18 -7.85 -0.72 13.62
C TYR A 18 -8.12 -2.22 13.43
N LEU A 19 -8.01 -3.02 14.50
CA LEU A 19 -8.27 -4.46 14.44
C LEU A 19 -9.72 -4.75 14.03
N ALA A 20 -10.67 -3.96 14.57
CA ALA A 20 -12.08 -4.03 14.16
C ALA A 20 -12.27 -3.64 12.69
N ARG A 21 -11.56 -2.59 12.20
CA ARG A 21 -11.61 -2.12 10.81
C ARG A 21 -11.16 -3.18 9.81
N ILE A 22 -10.10 -3.95 10.16
CA ILE A 22 -9.59 -5.03 9.31
C ILE A 22 -10.24 -6.39 9.57
N GLY A 23 -11.18 -6.47 10.53
CA GLY A 23 -11.87 -7.72 10.87
C GLY A 23 -10.97 -8.77 11.55
N PHE A 24 -9.86 -8.34 12.16
CA PHE A 24 -9.00 -9.25 12.89
C PHE A 24 -9.61 -9.64 14.22
N SER A 25 -9.71 -10.94 14.47
CA SER A 25 -10.23 -11.49 15.73
C SER A 25 -9.15 -12.32 16.43
N GLY A 26 -9.00 -12.11 17.72
CA GLY A 26 -8.02 -12.79 18.56
C GLY A 26 -7.15 -11.82 19.34
N SER A 27 -6.20 -12.35 20.11
CA SER A 27 -5.22 -11.56 20.85
C SER A 27 -3.95 -11.44 20.01
N PRO A 28 -3.62 -10.27 19.46
CA PRO A 28 -2.41 -10.12 18.67
C PRO A 28 -1.17 -10.18 19.55
N GLY A 29 -0.11 -10.78 19.06
CA GLY A 29 1.21 -10.81 19.68
C GLY A 29 2.31 -10.58 18.63
N PRO A 30 3.55 -10.21 19.04
CA PRO A 30 4.62 -9.92 18.10
C PRO A 30 5.26 -11.21 17.55
N ASP A 31 4.49 -11.99 16.80
CA ASP A 31 4.92 -13.25 16.17
C ASP A 31 4.54 -13.28 14.67
N LEU A 32 5.13 -14.21 13.93
CA LEU A 32 4.92 -14.34 12.48
C LEU A 32 3.47 -14.63 12.09
N ALA A 33 2.76 -15.41 12.91
CA ALA A 33 1.36 -15.74 12.64
C ALA A 33 0.48 -14.49 12.70
N THR A 34 0.64 -13.66 13.71
CA THR A 34 -0.03 -12.37 13.86
C THR A 34 0.36 -11.40 12.74
N LEU A 35 1.67 -11.27 12.43
CA LEU A 35 2.15 -10.41 11.35
C LEU A 35 1.48 -10.79 10.02
N THR A 36 1.45 -12.07 9.70
CA THR A 36 0.86 -12.60 8.46
C THR A 36 -0.65 -12.37 8.41
N ALA A 37 -1.35 -12.64 9.51
CA ALA A 37 -2.81 -12.49 9.56
C ALA A 37 -3.25 -11.03 9.45
N ILE A 38 -2.57 -10.11 10.15
CA ILE A 38 -2.87 -8.68 10.08
C ILE A 38 -2.53 -8.12 8.70
N HIS A 39 -1.39 -8.51 8.12
CA HIS A 39 -1.00 -8.08 6.77
C HIS A 39 -2.07 -8.47 5.74
N ALA A 40 -2.51 -9.73 5.72
CA ALA A 40 -3.55 -10.21 4.81
C ALA A 40 -4.90 -9.49 5.05
N ALA A 41 -5.30 -9.35 6.31
CA ALA A 41 -6.55 -8.68 6.68
C ALA A 41 -6.54 -7.18 6.29
N HIS A 42 -5.39 -6.52 6.44
CA HIS A 42 -5.23 -5.11 6.06
C HIS A 42 -5.48 -4.90 4.57
N VAL A 43 -4.79 -5.62 3.69
CA VAL A 43 -4.91 -5.43 2.22
C VAL A 43 -6.24 -5.90 1.64
N ASP A 44 -7.00 -6.72 2.39
CA ASP A 44 -8.36 -7.08 2.04
C ASP A 44 -9.37 -6.01 2.49
N ALA A 45 -9.23 -5.48 3.70
CA ALA A 45 -10.19 -4.55 4.27
C ALA A 45 -9.95 -3.08 3.90
N ILE A 46 -8.69 -2.66 3.75
CA ILE A 46 -8.29 -1.27 3.46
C ILE A 46 -7.64 -1.23 2.08
N PRO A 47 -8.38 -0.90 1.02
CA PRO A 47 -7.84 -0.91 -0.32
C PRO A 47 -6.81 0.20 -0.53
N PHE A 48 -5.82 -0.06 -1.37
CA PHE A 48 -4.98 0.99 -1.93
C PHE A 48 -5.84 1.90 -2.82
N GLU A 49 -5.72 3.23 -2.66
CA GLU A 49 -6.42 4.18 -3.53
C GLU A 49 -5.69 5.54 -3.61
N GLY A 50 -5.79 6.17 -4.78
CA GLY A 50 -5.20 7.46 -5.08
C GLY A 50 -6.24 8.55 -5.36
N LEU A 51 -7.42 8.54 -4.71
CA LEU A 51 -8.49 9.51 -4.97
C LEU A 51 -8.13 10.94 -4.54
N ASP A 52 -7.44 11.12 -3.41
CA ASP A 52 -7.12 12.45 -2.94
C ASP A 52 -6.12 13.18 -3.85
N PRO A 53 -4.98 12.60 -4.28
CA PRO A 53 -4.10 13.22 -5.26
C PRO A 53 -4.81 13.49 -6.61
N LEU A 54 -5.61 12.56 -7.09
CA LEU A 54 -6.40 12.74 -8.32
C LEU A 54 -7.32 13.97 -8.24
N LEU A 55 -7.95 14.17 -7.08
CA LEU A 55 -8.85 15.29 -6.80
C LEU A 55 -8.12 16.55 -6.31
N ARG A 56 -6.77 16.52 -6.28
CA ARG A 56 -5.91 17.60 -5.78
C ARG A 56 -6.24 17.97 -4.32
N ARG A 57 -6.59 16.97 -3.52
CA ARG A 57 -6.78 17.10 -2.08
C ARG A 57 -5.45 16.82 -1.37
N PRO A 58 -5.18 17.47 -0.24
CA PRO A 58 -3.97 17.16 0.53
C PRO A 58 -4.02 15.74 1.08
N VAL A 59 -2.86 15.09 1.11
CA VAL A 59 -2.67 13.82 1.80
C VAL A 59 -1.81 14.11 3.03
N ASN A 60 -2.39 13.98 4.21
CA ASN A 60 -1.74 14.21 5.49
C ASN A 60 -1.21 12.88 6.02
N LEU A 61 0.02 12.88 6.53
CA LEU A 61 0.66 11.67 7.08
C LEU A 61 0.73 11.65 8.60
N ASP A 62 0.21 12.68 9.29
CA ASP A 62 0.06 12.59 10.74
C ASP A 62 -0.91 11.46 11.10
N LEU A 63 -0.61 10.77 12.20
CA LEU A 63 -1.31 9.54 12.55
C LEU A 63 -2.80 9.74 12.80
N ALA A 64 -3.21 10.91 13.30
CA ALA A 64 -4.61 11.23 13.54
C ALA A 64 -5.38 11.32 12.21
N SER A 65 -4.86 12.05 11.23
CA SER A 65 -5.46 12.17 9.88
C SER A 65 -5.52 10.81 9.16
N VAL A 66 -4.47 9.99 9.28
CA VAL A 66 -4.44 8.66 8.69
C VAL A 66 -5.51 7.75 9.32
N GLN A 67 -5.65 7.75 10.65
CA GLN A 67 -6.68 6.98 11.34
C GLN A 67 -8.09 7.45 10.98
N GLU A 68 -8.34 8.76 11.01
CA GLU A 68 -9.62 9.33 10.61
C GLU A 68 -10.03 8.86 9.20
N LYS A 69 -9.09 8.92 8.25
CA LYS A 69 -9.36 8.54 6.86
C LYS A 69 -9.58 7.03 6.71
N LEU A 70 -8.63 6.21 7.16
CA LEU A 70 -8.58 4.78 6.85
C LEU A 70 -9.45 3.93 7.79
N ILE A 71 -9.65 4.38 9.03
CA ILE A 71 -10.44 3.67 10.03
C ILE A 71 -11.86 4.23 10.08
N ASP A 72 -12.01 5.52 10.47
CA ASP A 72 -13.32 6.10 10.78
C ASP A 72 -14.16 6.33 9.52
N ASN A 73 -13.56 6.91 8.49
CA ASN A 73 -14.22 7.22 7.21
C ASN A 73 -14.26 6.05 6.24
N ARG A 74 -13.70 4.89 6.60
CA ARG A 74 -13.63 3.69 5.78
C ARG A 74 -13.10 3.93 4.35
N ARG A 75 -12.17 4.87 4.24
CA ARG A 75 -11.42 5.13 3.03
C ARG A 75 -10.26 4.13 2.90
N GLY A 76 -9.62 4.14 1.77
CA GLY A 76 -8.29 3.63 1.58
C GLY A 76 -7.24 4.74 1.60
N GLY A 77 -6.04 4.43 1.15
CA GLY A 77 -4.94 5.37 0.99
C GLY A 77 -3.85 4.76 0.11
N TYR A 78 -2.80 5.51 -0.17
CA TYR A 78 -1.68 4.98 -0.93
C TYR A 78 -0.50 4.60 0.00
N CYS A 79 0.68 4.26 -0.56
CA CYS A 79 1.77 3.60 0.17
C CYS A 79 2.16 4.26 1.50
N PHE A 80 2.24 5.60 1.54
CA PHE A 80 2.64 6.31 2.75
C PHE A 80 1.61 6.19 3.87
N GLU A 81 0.32 6.31 3.54
CA GLU A 81 -0.77 6.21 4.51
C GLU A 81 -0.96 4.76 4.99
N GLN A 82 -0.98 3.81 4.06
CA GLN A 82 -1.16 2.39 4.34
C GLN A 82 -0.03 1.85 5.24
N ASN A 83 1.23 2.07 4.84
CA ASN A 83 2.36 1.58 5.62
C ASN A 83 2.58 2.36 6.91
N ALA A 84 2.19 3.66 7.00
CA ALA A 84 2.21 4.40 8.27
C ALA A 84 1.19 3.82 9.27
N LEU A 85 -0.03 3.51 8.82
CA LEU A 85 -1.05 2.89 9.65
C LEU A 85 -0.62 1.49 10.13
N ALA A 86 -0.11 0.65 9.20
CA ALA A 86 0.36 -0.69 9.53
C ALA A 86 1.55 -0.66 10.49
N LYS A 87 2.51 0.29 10.29
CA LYS A 87 3.64 0.49 11.21
C LYS A 87 3.16 0.79 12.62
N ALA A 88 2.25 1.75 12.78
CA ALA A 88 1.70 2.12 14.08
C ALA A 88 0.97 0.93 14.75
N ALA A 89 0.23 0.13 13.98
CA ALA A 89 -0.42 -1.08 14.48
C ALA A 89 0.58 -2.13 14.95
N PHE A 90 1.61 -2.42 14.15
CA PHE A 90 2.64 -3.37 14.51
C PHE A 90 3.40 -2.93 15.76
N GLU A 91 3.80 -1.65 15.84
CA GLU A 91 4.46 -1.10 17.04
C GLU A 91 3.58 -1.18 18.29
N ALA A 92 2.27 -0.89 18.17
CA ALA A 92 1.32 -1.01 19.28
C ALA A 92 1.13 -2.46 19.77
N ILE A 93 1.28 -3.45 18.88
CA ILE A 93 1.26 -4.88 19.23
C ILE A 93 2.58 -5.32 19.88
N GLY A 94 3.67 -4.56 19.70
CA GLY A 94 4.97 -4.84 20.27
C GLY A 94 6.00 -5.37 19.27
N PHE A 95 5.75 -5.31 17.97
CA PHE A 95 6.76 -5.61 16.97
C PHE A 95 7.85 -4.53 16.93
N LYS A 96 9.06 -4.93 16.56
CA LYS A 96 10.13 -3.99 16.19
C LYS A 96 10.06 -3.73 14.70
N VAL A 97 9.77 -2.48 14.33
CA VAL A 97 9.52 -2.09 12.93
C VAL A 97 10.42 -0.95 12.53
N ALA A 98 11.08 -1.08 11.39
CA ALA A 98 11.79 0.00 10.73
C ALA A 98 11.07 0.37 9.42
N GLY A 99 10.84 1.66 9.21
CA GLY A 99 10.33 2.18 7.95
C GLY A 99 11.47 2.43 6.97
N LEU A 100 11.31 1.99 5.72
CA LEU A 100 12.29 2.11 4.64
C LEU A 100 11.72 2.89 3.46
N GLY A 101 12.60 3.41 2.59
CA GLY A 101 12.23 4.17 1.40
C GLY A 101 12.56 3.41 0.10
N GLY A 102 11.56 3.12 -0.68
CA GLY A 102 11.64 2.43 -1.97
C GLY A 102 11.61 3.37 -3.17
N ARG A 103 12.29 2.95 -4.25
CA ARG A 103 12.27 3.58 -5.57
C ARG A 103 11.48 2.70 -6.52
N VAL A 104 10.30 3.15 -6.94
CA VAL A 104 9.39 2.38 -7.79
C VAL A 104 10.04 2.05 -9.13
N ARG A 105 9.90 0.79 -9.56
CA ARG A 105 10.41 0.25 -10.83
C ARG A 105 9.33 -0.35 -11.71
N TRP A 106 8.12 -0.52 -11.19
CA TRP A 106 7.02 -1.26 -11.84
C TRP A 106 6.70 -0.79 -13.26
N MET A 107 6.70 0.53 -13.47
CA MET A 107 6.40 1.15 -14.76
C MET A 107 7.66 1.57 -15.54
N SER A 108 8.84 1.30 -15.01
CA SER A 108 10.10 1.76 -15.60
C SER A 108 10.73 0.69 -16.49
N PRO A 109 11.32 1.04 -17.63
CA PRO A 109 12.20 0.14 -18.37
C PRO A 109 13.34 -0.37 -17.47
N PRO A 110 13.83 -1.61 -17.66
CA PRO A 110 14.85 -2.22 -16.80
C PRO A 110 16.11 -1.35 -16.61
N ASP A 111 16.60 -0.73 -17.68
CA ASP A 111 17.85 0.05 -17.71
C ASP A 111 17.64 1.55 -17.34
N SER A 112 16.43 1.95 -16.93
CA SER A 112 16.20 3.33 -16.53
C SER A 112 16.98 3.70 -15.28
N PRO A 113 17.44 4.95 -15.14
CA PRO A 113 17.97 5.45 -13.88
C PRO A 113 16.99 5.26 -12.71
N LEU A 114 17.51 5.15 -11.49
CA LEU A 114 16.68 5.10 -10.30
C LEU A 114 15.95 6.44 -10.10
N GLY A 115 14.65 6.36 -9.95
CA GLY A 115 13.80 7.50 -9.59
C GLY A 115 13.96 7.92 -8.12
N PRO A 116 13.19 8.93 -7.65
CA PRO A 116 13.16 9.33 -6.23
C PRO A 116 12.61 8.21 -5.34
N ARG A 117 12.84 8.34 -4.02
CA ARG A 117 12.19 7.49 -3.01
C ARG A 117 10.73 7.94 -2.87
N GLN A 118 9.81 7.24 -3.48
CA GLN A 118 8.36 7.56 -3.49
C GLN A 118 7.48 6.40 -3.03
N HIS A 119 8.08 5.45 -2.33
CA HIS A 119 7.37 4.33 -1.77
C HIS A 119 7.85 4.07 -0.34
N MET A 120 6.92 3.90 0.58
CA MET A 120 7.20 3.46 1.94
C MET A 120 6.98 1.96 2.03
N LEU A 121 7.89 1.26 2.71
CA LEU A 121 7.80 -0.16 3.03
C LEU A 121 8.34 -0.40 4.44
N LEU A 122 8.07 -1.57 5.02
CA LEU A 122 8.41 -1.87 6.40
C LEU A 122 9.34 -3.09 6.49
N MET A 123 10.30 -3.01 7.41
CA MET A 123 11.08 -4.15 7.88
C MET A 123 10.64 -4.48 9.31
N VAL A 124 10.24 -5.72 9.54
CA VAL A 124 9.82 -6.23 10.85
C VAL A 124 10.84 -7.23 11.34
N ASP A 125 11.36 -7.02 12.56
CA ASP A 125 12.34 -7.90 13.21
C ASP A 125 11.60 -8.86 14.13
N LEU A 126 11.79 -10.16 13.89
CA LEU A 126 11.24 -11.26 14.68
C LEU A 126 12.37 -12.17 15.16
N PRO A 127 12.17 -12.98 16.22
CA PRO A 127 13.20 -13.91 16.70
C PRO A 127 13.73 -14.88 15.64
N GLU A 128 12.89 -15.28 14.69
CA GLU A 128 13.24 -16.17 13.58
C GLU A 128 13.85 -15.48 12.35
N GLY A 129 13.99 -14.16 12.38
CA GLY A 129 14.60 -13.35 11.31
C GLY A 129 13.77 -12.14 10.92
N CYS A 130 14.30 -11.35 9.98
CA CYS A 130 13.63 -10.15 9.48
C CYS A 130 12.63 -10.47 8.37
N TYR A 131 11.56 -9.69 8.32
CA TYR A 131 10.51 -9.80 7.30
C TYR A 131 10.24 -8.45 6.64
N LEU A 132 10.08 -8.48 5.34
CA LEU A 132 9.59 -7.34 4.56
C LEU A 132 8.06 -7.35 4.60
N ALA A 133 7.45 -6.32 5.19
CA ALA A 133 6.02 -6.12 5.21
C ALA A 133 5.69 -4.85 4.41
N ASP A 134 4.78 -4.98 3.45
CA ASP A 134 4.38 -3.86 2.59
C ASP A 134 2.91 -4.02 2.18
N VAL A 135 2.05 -3.27 2.82
CA VAL A 135 0.60 -3.25 2.56
C VAL A 135 0.19 -2.13 1.60
N GLY A 136 1.18 -1.44 0.99
CA GLY A 136 0.93 -0.20 0.26
C GLY A 136 1.47 -0.15 -1.17
N PHE A 137 1.91 -1.24 -1.79
CA PHE A 137 2.36 -1.20 -3.18
C PHE A 137 1.21 -1.45 -4.16
N GLY A 138 0.44 -0.42 -4.48
CA GLY A 138 -0.80 -0.46 -5.26
C GLY A 138 -0.67 -0.75 -6.77
N ALA A 139 0.36 -1.46 -7.18
CA ALA A 139 0.49 -2.04 -8.52
C ALA A 139 0.60 -3.57 -8.45
N CYS A 140 0.94 -4.08 -7.25
CA CYS A 140 1.05 -5.49 -6.93
C CYS A 140 1.11 -5.64 -5.39
N LEU A 141 -0.01 -5.39 -4.71
CA LEU A 141 -0.11 -5.53 -3.25
C LEU A 141 0.32 -6.94 -2.82
N MET A 142 1.16 -7.01 -1.81
CA MET A 142 1.51 -8.29 -1.20
C MET A 142 0.38 -8.72 -0.26
N ASP A 143 0.04 -9.99 -0.31
CA ASP A 143 -0.97 -10.62 0.57
C ASP A 143 -0.36 -11.22 1.84
N SER A 144 0.98 -11.18 1.97
CA SER A 144 1.72 -11.72 3.10
C SER A 144 3.08 -11.05 3.23
N PRO A 145 3.65 -10.92 4.44
CA PRO A 145 5.03 -10.52 4.61
C PRO A 145 5.97 -11.55 3.99
N LEU A 146 7.12 -11.10 3.50
CA LEU A 146 8.15 -11.95 2.92
C LEU A 146 9.35 -12.03 3.85
N ARG A 147 9.94 -13.21 4.01
CA ARG A 147 11.20 -13.34 4.73
C ARG A 147 12.28 -12.52 4.01
N PHE A 148 13.08 -11.78 4.77
CA PHE A 148 14.18 -11.02 4.21
C PHE A 148 15.34 -11.94 3.86
N GLU A 149 15.20 -12.62 2.72
CA GLU A 149 16.16 -13.60 2.19
C GLU A 149 16.28 -13.41 0.67
N THR A 150 17.50 -13.22 0.18
CA THR A 150 17.78 -12.96 -1.24
C THR A 150 17.86 -14.24 -2.05
N ASP A 151 17.55 -14.12 -3.34
CA ASP A 151 17.68 -15.14 -4.38
C ASP A 151 16.84 -16.41 -4.18
N VAL A 152 15.83 -16.32 -3.29
CA VAL A 152 14.84 -17.36 -3.02
C VAL A 152 13.47 -16.93 -3.54
N GLU A 153 12.78 -17.83 -4.24
CA GLU A 153 11.38 -17.64 -4.62
C GLU A 153 10.47 -17.90 -3.41
N GLN A 154 9.72 -16.89 -3.01
CA GLN A 154 8.76 -16.97 -1.91
C GLN A 154 7.35 -16.92 -2.46
N ARG A 155 6.55 -17.94 -2.15
CA ARG A 155 5.17 -18.09 -2.63
C ARG A 155 4.19 -17.75 -1.52
N THR A 156 3.27 -16.84 -1.84
CA THR A 156 2.12 -16.50 -1.01
C THR A 156 0.82 -17.04 -1.62
N ALA A 157 -0.34 -16.71 -1.10
CA ALA A 157 -1.61 -17.09 -1.71
C ALA A 157 -1.80 -16.44 -3.08
N MET A 158 -1.45 -15.15 -3.25
CA MET A 158 -1.74 -14.37 -4.45
C MET A 158 -0.52 -14.05 -5.32
N GLY A 159 0.69 -14.37 -4.87
CA GLY A 159 1.88 -14.03 -5.64
C GLY A 159 3.07 -14.92 -5.39
N THR A 160 4.04 -14.80 -6.28
CA THR A 160 5.39 -15.35 -6.13
C THR A 160 6.37 -14.20 -6.23
N TYR A 161 7.22 -14.05 -5.23
CA TYR A 161 8.11 -12.91 -5.09
C TYR A 161 9.56 -13.37 -4.97
N ARG A 162 10.49 -12.50 -5.31
CA ARG A 162 11.93 -12.73 -5.12
C ARG A 162 12.62 -11.42 -4.77
N LEU A 163 13.41 -11.45 -3.69
CA LEU A 163 14.32 -10.39 -3.33
C LEU A 163 15.69 -10.71 -3.94
N SER A 164 16.34 -9.71 -4.53
CA SER A 164 17.73 -9.79 -5.00
C SER A 164 18.54 -8.62 -4.46
N GLU A 165 19.86 -8.75 -4.40
CA GLU A 165 20.78 -7.71 -3.91
C GLU A 165 21.91 -7.50 -4.89
N ALA A 166 22.27 -6.25 -5.13
CA ALA A 166 23.46 -5.86 -5.86
C ALA A 166 24.04 -4.55 -5.28
N ASN A 167 25.28 -4.60 -4.80
CA ASN A 167 26.01 -3.43 -4.28
C ASN A 167 25.29 -2.67 -3.16
N GLY A 168 24.63 -3.37 -2.24
CA GLY A 168 23.87 -2.79 -1.13
C GLY A 168 22.49 -2.26 -1.52
N LEU A 169 22.07 -2.46 -2.77
CA LEU A 169 20.74 -2.15 -3.25
C LEU A 169 19.92 -3.44 -3.39
N PHE A 170 18.83 -3.54 -2.65
CA PHE A 170 17.86 -4.63 -2.74
C PHE A 170 16.80 -4.31 -3.80
N SER A 171 16.32 -5.33 -4.49
CA SER A 171 15.22 -5.22 -5.46
C SER A 171 14.20 -6.31 -5.19
N LEU A 172 12.95 -5.91 -4.93
CA LEU A 172 11.83 -6.84 -4.83
C LEU A 172 11.18 -6.99 -6.20
N SER A 173 11.00 -8.23 -6.64
CA SER A 173 10.33 -8.56 -7.89
C SER A 173 9.16 -9.50 -7.65
N ALA A 174 8.08 -9.33 -8.41
CA ALA A 174 6.93 -10.22 -8.44
C ALA A 174 6.87 -10.97 -9.78
N LYS A 175 6.44 -12.23 -9.72
CA LYS A 175 6.17 -13.03 -10.91
C LYS A 175 4.87 -12.54 -11.54
N GLN A 176 4.88 -12.41 -12.85
CA GLN A 176 3.76 -12.01 -13.68
C GLN A 176 3.64 -12.97 -14.85
N PRO A 177 2.52 -13.00 -15.59
CA PRO A 177 2.40 -13.88 -16.78
C PRO A 177 3.51 -13.71 -17.80
N ALA A 178 4.04 -12.50 -17.96
CA ALA A 178 5.15 -12.19 -18.87
C ALA A 178 6.55 -12.43 -18.27
N GLY A 179 6.65 -12.94 -17.04
CA GLY A 179 7.91 -13.17 -16.33
C GLY A 179 8.09 -12.30 -15.09
N TRP A 180 9.31 -12.20 -14.60
CA TRP A 180 9.64 -11.40 -13.42
C TRP A 180 9.57 -9.90 -13.70
N ARG A 181 8.92 -9.16 -12.80
CA ARG A 181 8.80 -7.71 -12.87
C ARG A 181 9.26 -7.09 -11.57
N THR A 182 10.25 -6.20 -11.63
CA THR A 182 10.74 -5.49 -10.46
C THR A 182 9.66 -4.51 -9.97
N MET A 183 9.31 -4.61 -8.70
CA MET A 183 8.37 -3.72 -8.02
C MET A 183 9.07 -2.42 -7.66
N TYR A 184 10.08 -2.51 -6.83
CA TYR A 184 10.89 -1.38 -6.37
C TYR A 184 12.29 -1.82 -5.93
N ALA A 185 13.19 -0.84 -5.83
CA ALA A 185 14.51 -1.01 -5.26
C ALA A 185 14.66 -0.15 -4.00
N PHE A 186 15.38 -0.63 -3.00
CA PHE A 186 15.56 0.03 -1.71
C PHE A 186 16.89 -0.36 -1.04
N ASN A 187 17.30 0.40 -0.05
CA ASN A 187 18.38 0.06 0.87
C ASN A 187 17.84 -0.05 2.31
N LEU A 188 18.69 -0.45 3.25
CA LEU A 188 18.30 -0.65 4.64
C LEU A 188 18.42 0.62 5.51
N GLU A 189 18.57 1.78 4.92
CA GLU A 189 18.60 3.05 5.62
C GLU A 189 17.18 3.39 6.14
N PRO A 190 16.96 3.41 7.47
CA PRO A 190 15.68 3.81 8.03
C PRO A 190 15.33 5.24 7.63
N GLN A 191 14.08 5.46 7.27
CA GLN A 191 13.58 6.78 6.90
C GLN A 191 12.92 7.46 8.10
N LEU A 192 13.08 8.77 8.20
CA LEU A 192 12.40 9.62 9.15
C LEU A 192 11.02 10.01 8.61
N HIS A 193 10.14 10.47 9.49
CA HIS A 193 8.82 10.97 9.07
C HIS A 193 8.92 12.09 8.03
N SER A 194 9.87 13.02 8.21
CA SER A 194 10.13 14.11 7.25
C SER A 194 10.53 13.64 5.85
N ASP A 195 11.18 12.46 5.73
CA ASP A 195 11.54 11.89 4.43
C ASP A 195 10.28 11.41 3.70
N TYR A 196 9.35 10.81 4.46
CA TYR A 196 8.05 10.41 3.92
C TYR A 196 7.18 11.60 3.54
N GLU A 197 7.19 12.70 4.31
CA GLU A 197 6.48 13.93 3.95
C GLU A 197 6.96 14.50 2.61
N LEU A 198 8.28 14.51 2.36
CA LEU A 198 8.84 14.93 1.07
C LEU A 198 8.42 14.00 -0.08
N GLY A 199 8.50 12.69 0.14
CA GLY A 199 8.04 11.68 -0.83
C GLY A 199 6.55 11.81 -1.10
N ASN A 200 5.75 11.99 -0.07
CA ASN A 200 4.30 12.22 -0.13
C ASN A 200 3.96 13.49 -0.92
N TRP A 201 4.60 14.60 -0.58
CA TRP A 201 4.39 15.85 -1.30
C TRP A 201 4.67 15.69 -2.81
N PHE A 202 5.79 15.06 -3.18
CA PHE A 202 6.09 14.80 -4.59
C PHE A 202 5.03 13.91 -5.23
N THR A 203 4.66 12.81 -4.57
CA THR A 203 3.74 11.80 -5.11
C THR A 203 2.31 12.33 -5.25
N SER A 204 1.88 13.23 -4.35
CA SER A 204 0.53 13.79 -4.35
C SER A 204 0.36 15.06 -5.20
N THR A 205 1.46 15.77 -5.52
CA THR A 205 1.36 17.10 -6.16
C THR A 205 2.11 17.24 -7.47
N SER A 206 3.15 16.41 -7.70
CA SER A 206 3.96 16.52 -8.92
C SER A 206 3.16 16.06 -10.15
N PRO A 207 3.16 16.85 -11.25
CA PRO A 207 2.54 16.43 -12.51
C PRO A 207 3.20 15.22 -13.15
N LEU A 208 4.39 14.83 -12.68
CA LEU A 208 5.07 13.61 -13.10
C LEU A 208 4.61 12.36 -12.33
N ALA A 209 3.91 12.55 -11.21
CA ALA A 209 3.39 11.44 -10.42
C ALA A 209 2.06 10.95 -10.99
N PRO A 210 1.88 9.62 -11.20
CA PRO A 210 0.68 9.09 -11.86
C PRO A 210 -0.61 9.41 -11.10
N PHE A 211 -0.57 9.49 -9.78
CA PHE A 211 -1.74 9.72 -8.94
C PHE A 211 -2.41 11.09 -9.14
N THR A 212 -1.70 12.07 -9.72
CA THR A 212 -2.27 13.40 -10.00
C THR A 212 -3.16 13.46 -11.25
N HIS A 213 -3.16 12.38 -12.05
CA HIS A 213 -3.90 12.30 -13.33
C HIS A 213 -4.48 10.92 -13.63
N MET A 214 -4.22 9.92 -12.79
CA MET A 214 -4.76 8.57 -12.93
C MET A 214 -5.39 8.10 -11.62
N LEU A 215 -6.55 7.48 -11.70
CA LEU A 215 -7.09 6.68 -10.59
C LEU A 215 -6.41 5.32 -10.59
N ILE A 216 -5.76 5.00 -9.50
CA ILE A 216 -5.18 3.68 -9.27
C ILE A 216 -5.73 3.17 -7.95
N MET A 217 -6.40 2.01 -8.00
CA MET A 217 -6.88 1.32 -6.81
C MET A 217 -6.54 -0.16 -6.89
N GLU A 218 -6.24 -0.75 -5.73
CA GLU A 218 -6.00 -2.19 -5.62
C GLU A 218 -6.49 -2.71 -4.27
N ARG A 219 -7.08 -3.90 -4.29
CA ARG A 219 -7.47 -4.68 -3.13
C ARG A 219 -7.11 -6.14 -3.37
N VAL A 220 -6.66 -6.83 -2.34
CA VAL A 220 -6.32 -8.25 -2.41
C VAL A 220 -7.13 -9.03 -1.39
N SER A 221 -7.92 -9.99 -1.85
CA SER A 221 -8.61 -10.97 -1.01
C SER A 221 -7.88 -12.32 -1.08
N VAL A 222 -8.46 -13.33 -0.43
CA VAL A 222 -7.85 -14.67 -0.31
C VAL A 222 -7.50 -15.30 -1.67
N ASP A 223 -8.31 -15.06 -2.71
CA ASP A 223 -8.22 -15.74 -4.00
C ASP A 223 -8.24 -14.81 -5.21
N ARG A 224 -8.36 -13.50 -5.00
CA ARG A 224 -8.47 -12.51 -6.06
C ARG A 224 -7.73 -11.22 -5.72
N ARG A 225 -7.21 -10.62 -6.78
CA ARG A 225 -6.69 -9.26 -6.78
C ARG A 225 -7.58 -8.41 -7.68
N TYR A 226 -8.09 -7.32 -7.12
CA TYR A 226 -8.94 -6.36 -7.81
C TYR A 226 -8.14 -5.11 -8.09
N LYS A 227 -8.04 -4.71 -9.36
CA LYS A 227 -7.33 -3.51 -9.80
C LYS A 227 -8.26 -2.61 -10.57
N LEU A 228 -8.30 -1.35 -10.22
CA LEU A 228 -8.96 -0.31 -11.01
C LEU A 228 -7.91 0.71 -11.45
N THR A 229 -7.77 0.85 -12.76
CA THR A 229 -6.94 1.90 -13.37
C THR A 229 -7.84 2.77 -14.23
N ASN A 230 -8.08 4.00 -13.79
CA ASN A 230 -9.14 4.85 -14.33
C ASN A 230 -10.49 4.10 -14.33
N CYS A 231 -11.09 3.89 -15.50
CA CYS A 231 -12.35 3.15 -15.62
C CYS A 231 -12.17 1.64 -15.85
N ARG A 232 -10.91 1.16 -16.02
CA ARG A 232 -10.63 -0.24 -16.33
C ARG A 232 -10.49 -1.05 -15.05
N LEU A 233 -11.44 -1.97 -14.81
CA LEU A 233 -11.38 -2.97 -13.75
C LEU A 233 -10.75 -4.25 -14.31
N ALA A 234 -9.70 -4.74 -13.66
CA ALA A 234 -9.12 -6.06 -13.87
C ALA A 234 -9.23 -6.88 -12.57
N ILE A 235 -9.66 -8.12 -12.70
CA ILE A 235 -9.68 -9.09 -11.60
C ILE A 235 -8.68 -10.18 -11.98
N GLU A 236 -7.68 -10.36 -11.11
CA GLU A 236 -6.58 -11.29 -11.34
C GLU A 236 -6.61 -12.43 -10.33
N ALA A 237 -6.21 -13.61 -10.77
CA ALA A 237 -5.82 -14.72 -9.93
C ALA A 237 -4.33 -14.60 -9.57
N ARG A 238 -3.75 -15.68 -9.03
CA ARG A 238 -2.35 -15.75 -8.64
C ARG A 238 -1.39 -15.30 -9.76
N ASP A 239 -0.28 -14.68 -9.34
CA ASP A 239 0.80 -14.23 -10.24
C ASP A 239 0.32 -13.31 -11.39
N GLY A 240 -0.80 -12.60 -11.19
CA GLY A 240 -1.34 -11.64 -12.15
C GLY A 240 -2.08 -12.28 -13.34
N GLU A 241 -2.50 -13.54 -13.24
CA GLU A 241 -3.34 -14.18 -14.26
C GLU A 241 -4.70 -13.47 -14.34
N LEU A 242 -4.97 -12.86 -15.50
CA LEU A 242 -6.20 -12.11 -15.73
C LEU A 242 -7.41 -13.04 -15.83
N VAL A 243 -8.40 -12.85 -14.97
CA VAL A 243 -9.66 -13.63 -14.95
C VAL A 243 -10.81 -12.84 -15.55
N VAL A 244 -10.94 -11.57 -15.20
CA VAL A 244 -11.99 -10.67 -15.69
C VAL A 244 -11.38 -9.33 -16.04
N GLU A 245 -11.84 -8.74 -17.13
CA GLU A 245 -11.55 -7.37 -17.50
C GLU A 245 -12.82 -6.70 -18.01
N ARG A 246 -13.11 -5.51 -17.48
CA ARG A 246 -14.20 -4.66 -17.97
C ARG A 246 -13.88 -3.18 -17.75
N THR A 247 -14.53 -2.33 -18.52
CA THR A 247 -14.39 -0.86 -18.39
C THR A 247 -15.73 -0.29 -17.98
N ALA A 248 -15.75 0.52 -16.92
CA ALA A 248 -16.93 1.26 -16.52
C ALA A 248 -17.28 2.30 -17.60
N ALA A 249 -18.48 2.19 -18.16
CA ALA A 249 -18.98 3.06 -19.24
C ALA A 249 -19.71 4.30 -18.71
N SER A 250 -19.98 4.38 -17.41
CA SER A 250 -20.69 5.48 -16.76
C SER A 250 -20.24 5.71 -15.33
N ALA A 251 -20.58 6.87 -14.76
CA ALA A 251 -20.37 7.18 -13.36
C ALA A 251 -21.11 6.19 -12.43
N ASP A 252 -22.28 5.71 -12.82
CA ASP A 252 -23.04 4.74 -12.03
C ASP A 252 -22.34 3.38 -11.96
N GLU A 253 -21.76 2.91 -13.06
CA GLU A 253 -20.95 1.69 -13.05
C GLU A 253 -19.67 1.86 -12.23
N LEU A 254 -19.02 3.04 -12.30
CA LEU A 254 -17.88 3.35 -11.46
C LEU A 254 -18.29 3.34 -9.98
N ARG A 255 -19.45 3.91 -9.62
CA ARG A 255 -19.98 3.90 -8.24
C ARG A 255 -20.16 2.48 -7.73
N GLN A 256 -20.77 1.59 -8.53
CA GLN A 256 -20.93 0.18 -8.17
C GLN A 256 -19.57 -0.50 -7.92
N ILE A 257 -18.56 -0.23 -8.74
CA ILE A 257 -17.21 -0.77 -8.53
C ILE A 257 -16.61 -0.27 -7.21
N LEU A 258 -16.71 1.03 -6.91
CA LEU A 258 -16.20 1.61 -5.68
C LEU A 258 -16.89 1.03 -4.43
N ASP A 259 -18.21 0.88 -4.47
CA ASP A 259 -19.01 0.35 -3.37
C ASP A 259 -18.84 -1.16 -3.20
N GLU A 260 -19.09 -1.95 -4.25
CA GLU A 260 -19.22 -3.41 -4.12
C GLU A 260 -17.88 -4.14 -4.10
N ILE A 261 -16.87 -3.60 -4.82
CA ILE A 261 -15.56 -4.24 -4.93
C ILE A 261 -14.56 -3.66 -3.96
N PHE A 262 -14.46 -2.34 -3.89
CA PHE A 262 -13.48 -1.68 -3.04
C PHE A 262 -14.02 -1.25 -1.67
N ASN A 263 -15.34 -1.21 -1.48
CA ASN A 263 -16.00 -0.76 -0.24
C ASN A 263 -15.45 0.61 0.23
N VAL A 264 -15.30 1.54 -0.70
CA VAL A 264 -14.77 2.89 -0.48
C VAL A 264 -15.83 3.93 -0.77
N ALA A 265 -16.12 4.79 0.22
CA ALA A 265 -16.90 6.00 0.02
C ALA A 265 -16.01 7.08 -0.61
N PRO A 266 -16.24 7.49 -1.87
CA PRO A 266 -15.40 8.49 -2.52
C PRO A 266 -15.55 9.87 -1.85
N PRO A 267 -14.45 10.68 -1.81
CA PRO A 267 -14.47 11.99 -1.13
C PRO A 267 -15.14 13.10 -1.95
N ALA A 268 -15.64 12.78 -3.14
CA ALA A 268 -16.34 13.69 -4.05
C ALA A 268 -17.43 12.94 -4.82
N PRO A 269 -18.39 13.63 -5.48
CA PRO A 269 -19.34 13.01 -6.39
C PRO A 269 -18.64 12.14 -7.44
N VAL A 270 -19.14 10.93 -7.67
CA VAL A 270 -18.51 9.97 -8.60
C VAL A 270 -18.50 10.51 -10.02
N GLU A 271 -19.47 11.37 -10.38
CA GLU A 271 -19.54 12.07 -11.65
C GLU A 271 -18.31 12.96 -11.90
N GLU A 272 -17.82 13.65 -10.85
CA GLU A 272 -16.59 14.45 -10.93
C GLU A 272 -15.36 13.56 -11.13
N ILE A 273 -15.30 12.43 -10.41
CA ILE A 273 -14.21 11.47 -10.55
C ILE A 273 -14.21 10.88 -11.96
N PHE A 274 -15.38 10.42 -12.42
CA PHE A 274 -15.54 9.81 -13.75
C PHE A 274 -15.16 10.79 -14.89
N ALA A 275 -15.55 12.05 -14.76
CA ALA A 275 -15.17 13.09 -15.75
C ALA A 275 -13.66 13.33 -15.81
N ARG A 276 -12.93 13.14 -14.70
CA ARG A 276 -11.46 13.28 -14.66
C ARG A 276 -10.71 12.12 -15.30
N ILE A 277 -11.25 10.91 -15.23
CA ILE A 277 -10.55 9.68 -15.63
C ILE A 277 -11.11 9.03 -16.89
N GLY A 278 -12.34 9.37 -17.27
CA GLY A 278 -13.05 8.75 -18.40
C GLY A 278 -13.18 9.66 -19.62
N GLY A 279 -12.76 10.91 -19.48
CA GLY A 279 -12.86 11.93 -20.54
C GLY A 279 -11.61 11.92 -21.45
#